data_8beaf9191f56067868068e5e22f10e24
#
_entry.id   8beaf9191f56067868068e5e22f10e24
#
_cell.length_a   1.000
_cell.length_b   1.000
_cell.length_c   1.000
_cell.angle_alpha   90.00
_cell.angle_beta   90.00
_cell.angle_gamma   90.00
#
_symmetry.space_group_name_H-M   'P 1'
#
loop_
_entity.id
_entity.type
_entity.pdbx_description
1 polymer ?
#
loop_
_entity_poly.entity_id
_entity_poly.type
_entity_poly.pdbx_seq_one_letter_code
_entity_poly.pdbx_strand_id
1 'polypeptide(L)'
;DQQHPQLTAVSMIAPSPDWFVALESPSLLDAAGQWQQHLSVPARAYDAGTDSGSDFTSPDEPSAPVQLVRLIGSGPLAPGGAATPLGTFHLERIR
;
A
#
# COMPACT_ATOMS: atom_id res chain seq x y z
N ASP A 1 -18.88 -7.79 6.53
CA ASP A 1 -19.61 -9.04 6.78
C ASP A 1 -18.97 -10.18 5.98
N GLN A 2 -19.45 -11.39 6.14
CA GLN A 2 -18.87 -12.58 5.52
C GLN A 2 -18.99 -12.60 3.98
N GLN A 3 -19.83 -11.78 3.39
CA GLN A 3 -19.91 -11.60 1.94
C GLN A 3 -18.91 -10.54 1.44
N HIS A 4 -18.41 -9.71 2.35
CA HIS A 4 -17.43 -8.67 2.08
C HIS A 4 -16.26 -8.78 3.07
N PRO A 5 -15.48 -9.88 3.01
CA PRO A 5 -14.49 -10.18 4.05
C PRO A 5 -13.12 -9.51 3.81
N GLN A 6 -12.97 -8.77 2.73
CA GLN A 6 -11.70 -8.13 2.39
C GLN A 6 -11.64 -6.71 2.94
N LEU A 7 -10.45 -6.29 3.32
CA LEU A 7 -10.18 -4.94 3.80
C LEU A 7 -9.08 -4.31 2.96
N THR A 8 -9.29 -3.08 2.52
CA THR A 8 -8.24 -2.24 1.95
C THR A 8 -8.03 -1.04 2.86
N ALA A 9 -6.78 -0.77 3.20
CA ALA A 9 -6.39 0.41 3.93
C ALA A 9 -5.16 1.03 3.28
N VAL A 10 -5.12 2.35 3.24
CA VAL A 10 -4.02 3.12 2.67
C VAL A 10 -3.60 4.23 3.61
N SER A 11 -2.34 4.60 3.55
CA SER A 11 -1.80 5.76 4.28
C SER A 11 -0.80 6.48 3.40
N MET A 12 -0.90 7.81 3.36
CA MET A 12 0.05 8.62 2.60
C MET A 12 1.45 8.54 3.19
N ILE A 13 2.45 8.59 2.32
CA ILE A 13 3.84 8.79 2.71
C ILE A 13 4.13 10.29 2.54
N ALA A 14 4.55 10.94 3.60
CA ALA A 14 4.85 12.38 3.57
C ALA A 14 6.19 12.66 4.25
N PRO A 15 7.09 13.47 3.62
CA PRO A 15 6.90 14.02 2.27
C PRO A 15 7.07 12.98 1.19
N SER A 16 6.34 13.10 0.09
CA SER A 16 6.55 12.35 -1.14
C SER A 16 5.75 13.00 -2.27
N PRO A 17 6.03 12.67 -3.54
CA PRO A 17 5.25 13.21 -4.66
C PRO A 17 3.76 12.83 -4.54
N ASP A 18 3.46 11.55 -4.61
CA ASP A 18 2.08 11.03 -4.51
C ASP A 18 2.07 9.57 -4.03
N TRP A 19 3.07 9.20 -3.23
CA TRP A 19 3.25 7.82 -2.79
C TRP A 19 2.41 7.50 -1.56
N PHE A 20 1.99 6.26 -1.47
CA PHE A 20 1.23 5.76 -0.32
C PHE A 20 1.59 4.31 -0.01
N VAL A 21 1.34 3.89 1.22
CA VAL A 21 1.39 2.47 1.59
C VAL A 21 0.00 1.90 1.63
N ALA A 22 -0.12 0.64 1.24
CA ALA A 22 -1.39 -0.08 1.28
C ALA A 22 -1.19 -1.52 1.72
N LEU A 23 -2.23 -2.08 2.30
CA LEU A 23 -2.36 -3.53 2.41
C LEU A 23 -3.18 -4.05 1.23
N GLU A 24 -2.83 -5.24 0.76
CA GLU A 24 -3.38 -5.81 -0.48
C GLU A 24 -4.66 -6.60 -0.22
N SER A 25 -5.71 -5.92 0.20
CA SER A 25 -7.07 -6.48 0.33
C SER A 25 -7.12 -7.91 0.90
N PRO A 26 -6.48 -8.18 2.04
CA PRO A 26 -6.49 -9.53 2.60
C PRO A 26 -7.91 -9.93 3.02
N SER A 27 -8.18 -11.23 2.96
CA SER A 27 -9.39 -11.76 3.57
C SER A 27 -9.26 -11.74 5.09
N LEU A 28 -10.28 -11.28 5.76
CA LEU A 28 -10.38 -11.33 7.23
C LEU A 28 -10.93 -12.66 7.73
N LEU A 29 -11.31 -13.54 6.81
CA LEU A 29 -11.74 -14.90 7.12
C LEU A 29 -10.58 -15.88 6.91
N ASP A 30 -10.52 -16.90 7.76
CA ASP A 30 -9.61 -18.03 7.59
C ASP A 30 -10.13 -19.02 6.54
N ALA A 31 -9.39 -20.11 6.33
CA ALA A 31 -9.76 -21.15 5.38
C ALA A 31 -11.05 -21.89 5.76
N ALA A 32 -11.47 -21.84 7.03
CA ALA A 32 -12.72 -22.43 7.52
C ALA A 32 -13.90 -21.45 7.46
N GLY A 33 -13.69 -20.23 6.94
CA GLY A 33 -14.74 -19.20 6.86
C GLY A 33 -15.03 -18.51 8.19
N GLN A 34 -14.11 -18.60 9.15
CA GLN A 34 -14.23 -17.95 10.45
C GLN A 34 -13.43 -16.64 10.47
N TRP A 35 -13.93 -15.64 11.19
CA TRP A 35 -13.20 -14.39 11.37
C TRP A 35 -11.87 -14.62 12.08
N GLN A 36 -10.78 -14.19 11.45
CA GLN A 36 -9.46 -14.27 12.05
C GLN A 36 -9.37 -13.35 13.28
N GLN A 37 -8.68 -13.82 14.32
CA GLN A 37 -8.45 -13.03 15.54
C GLN A 37 -7.32 -12.01 15.33
N HIS A 38 -6.30 -12.41 14.60
CA HIS A 38 -5.15 -11.58 14.25
C HIS A 38 -4.78 -11.79 12.79
N LEU A 39 -4.33 -10.74 12.13
CA LEU A 39 -3.82 -10.81 10.78
C LEU A 39 -2.66 -9.82 10.63
N SER A 40 -1.55 -10.29 10.09
CA SER A 40 -0.41 -9.45 9.74
C SER A 40 -0.22 -9.45 8.23
N VAL A 41 -0.18 -8.26 7.64
CA VAL A 41 -0.10 -8.08 6.18
C VAL A 41 1.05 -7.14 5.85
N PRO A 42 1.90 -7.49 4.86
CA PRO A 42 2.95 -6.58 4.43
C PRO A 42 2.40 -5.24 3.96
N ALA A 43 3.05 -4.15 4.37
CA ALA A 43 2.77 -2.81 3.89
C ALA A 43 3.67 -2.51 2.70
N ARG A 44 3.11 -2.34 1.51
CA ARG A 44 3.86 -2.05 0.29
C ARG A 44 3.60 -0.65 -0.19
N ALA A 45 4.60 -0.06 -0.85
CA ALA A 45 4.51 1.29 -1.39
C ALA A 45 3.96 1.30 -2.81
N TYR A 46 3.09 2.26 -3.08
CA TYR A 46 2.46 2.48 -4.37
C TYR A 46 2.63 3.94 -4.79
N ASP A 47 2.68 4.13 -6.10
CA ASP A 47 2.69 5.41 -6.78
C ASP A 47 1.26 5.66 -7.30
N ALA A 48 0.67 6.79 -6.95
CA ALA A 48 -0.72 7.09 -7.34
C ALA A 48 -0.85 7.51 -8.81
N GLY A 49 0.27 7.79 -9.49
CA GLY A 49 0.27 8.10 -10.92
C GLY A 49 -0.09 9.54 -11.26
N THR A 50 -0.10 10.44 -10.27
CA THR A 50 -0.52 11.83 -10.45
C THR A 50 0.65 12.83 -10.44
N ASP A 51 1.81 12.41 -9.94
CA ASP A 51 3.02 13.23 -9.84
C ASP A 51 4.23 12.39 -10.25
N SER A 52 5.10 12.92 -11.11
CA SER A 52 6.25 12.22 -11.66
C SER A 52 7.53 12.40 -10.85
N GLY A 53 7.46 13.04 -9.69
CA GLY A 53 8.59 13.21 -8.80
C GLY A 53 9.27 11.89 -8.46
N SER A 54 10.59 11.91 -8.31
CA SER A 54 11.41 10.70 -8.19
C SER A 54 12.00 10.47 -6.79
N ASP A 55 11.84 11.42 -5.89
CA ASP A 55 12.29 11.30 -4.51
C ASP A 55 11.37 12.04 -3.54
N PHE A 56 11.67 11.92 -2.24
CA PHE A 56 10.82 12.47 -1.17
C PHE A 56 10.67 13.99 -1.21
N THR A 57 11.59 14.70 -1.81
CA THR A 57 11.62 16.16 -1.82
C THR A 57 11.56 16.75 -3.22
N SER A 58 11.17 15.96 -4.20
CA SER A 58 10.95 16.43 -5.56
C SER A 58 9.92 17.57 -5.57
N PRO A 59 10.14 18.62 -6.38
CA PRO A 59 9.09 19.61 -6.62
C PRO A 59 7.85 18.97 -7.23
N ASP A 60 6.69 19.61 -7.04
CA ASP A 60 5.44 19.17 -7.67
C ASP A 60 5.63 19.06 -9.19
N GLU A 61 5.35 17.89 -9.73
CA GLU A 61 5.54 17.58 -11.14
C GLU A 61 4.36 16.74 -11.65
N PRO A 62 3.21 17.39 -11.87
CA PRO A 62 1.99 16.69 -12.28
C PRO A 62 2.21 15.81 -13.51
N SER A 63 1.80 14.56 -13.42
CA SER A 63 1.88 13.64 -14.55
C SER A 63 0.85 14.01 -15.61
N ALA A 64 1.30 14.09 -16.87
CA ALA A 64 0.43 14.37 -18.02
C ALA A 64 0.76 13.42 -19.16
N PRO A 65 -0.11 12.42 -19.46
CA PRO A 65 -1.38 12.12 -18.78
C PRO A 65 -1.19 11.51 -17.38
N VAL A 66 -2.22 11.54 -16.58
CA VAL A 66 -2.28 10.80 -15.31
C VAL A 66 -2.12 9.32 -15.60
N GLN A 67 -1.32 8.64 -14.80
CA GLN A 67 -0.99 7.24 -14.97
C GLN A 67 -1.77 6.35 -13.99
N LEU A 68 -1.75 5.05 -14.23
CA LEU A 68 -2.36 4.08 -13.33
C LEU A 68 -1.58 3.98 -12.02
N VAL A 69 -2.28 3.69 -10.94
CA VAL A 69 -1.67 3.30 -9.67
C VAL A 69 -0.79 2.06 -9.89
N ARG A 70 0.42 2.08 -9.36
CA ARG A 70 1.38 0.98 -9.54
C ARG A 70 2.19 0.73 -8.29
N LEU A 71 2.60 -0.51 -8.09
CA LEU A 71 3.56 -0.90 -7.06
C LEU A 71 4.93 -0.26 -7.37
N ILE A 72 5.54 0.38 -6.37
CA ILE A 72 6.86 0.98 -6.55
C ILE A 72 7.92 -0.12 -6.55
N GLY A 73 8.66 -0.21 -7.66
CA GLY A 73 9.74 -1.18 -7.86
C GLY A 73 11.11 -0.54 -8.10
N SER A 74 11.24 0.77 -7.89
CA SER A 74 12.49 1.51 -8.06
C SER A 74 12.51 2.75 -7.18
N GLY A 75 13.66 3.41 -7.09
CA GLY A 75 13.82 4.64 -6.31
C GLY A 75 14.03 4.37 -4.81
N PRO A 76 13.85 5.39 -3.97
CA PRO A 76 14.24 5.32 -2.55
C PRO A 76 13.42 4.32 -1.73
N LEU A 77 12.21 3.97 -2.17
CA LEU A 77 11.35 2.99 -1.49
C LEU A 77 11.55 1.56 -2.00
N ALA A 78 12.41 1.36 -2.98
CA ALA A 78 12.71 0.04 -3.53
C ALA A 78 14.22 -0.10 -3.78
N PRO A 79 15.04 -0.07 -2.72
CA PRO A 79 16.48 -0.23 -2.85
C PRO A 79 16.79 -1.61 -3.46
N GLY A 80 17.70 -1.65 -4.44
CA GLY A 80 18.02 -2.86 -5.18
C GLY A 80 17.05 -3.19 -6.32
N GLY A 81 16.08 -2.30 -6.62
CA GLY A 81 15.17 -2.43 -7.75
C GLY A 81 14.04 -3.43 -7.55
N ALA A 82 13.74 -3.82 -6.31
CA ALA A 82 12.66 -4.75 -6.00
C ALA A 82 11.67 -4.10 -5.04
N ALA A 83 10.37 -4.35 -5.25
CA ALA A 83 9.33 -3.95 -4.33
C ALA A 83 9.47 -4.73 -3.02
N THR A 84 9.81 -4.05 -1.94
CA THR A 84 9.97 -4.63 -0.61
C THR A 84 8.95 -4.06 0.35
N PRO A 85 8.45 -4.87 1.32
CA PRO A 85 7.58 -4.32 2.34
C PRO A 85 8.28 -3.23 3.15
N LEU A 86 7.59 -2.11 3.41
CA LEU A 86 8.08 -1.03 4.27
C LEU A 86 7.79 -1.30 5.74
N GLY A 87 6.93 -2.24 6.02
CA GLY A 87 6.50 -2.61 7.36
C GLY A 87 5.38 -3.61 7.30
N THR A 88 4.60 -3.68 8.36
CA THR A 88 3.50 -4.64 8.48
C THR A 88 2.27 -3.95 9.05
N PHE A 89 1.12 -4.16 8.43
CA PHE A 89 -0.17 -3.85 9.03
C PHE A 89 -0.56 -5.00 9.98
N HIS A 90 -0.87 -4.66 11.21
CA HIS A 90 -1.41 -5.59 12.18
C HIS A 90 -2.89 -5.30 12.40
N LEU A 91 -3.70 -6.31 12.19
CA LEU A 91 -5.15 -6.25 12.36
C LEU A 91 -5.53 -7.15 13.53
N GLU A 92 -6.37 -6.67 14.42
CA GLU A 92 -6.86 -7.42 15.55
C GLU A 92 -8.37 -7.30 15.65
N ARG A 93 -9.04 -8.43 15.82
CA ARG A 93 -10.48 -8.47 16.06
C ARG A 93 -10.75 -8.08 17.49
N ILE A 94 -11.60 -7.09 17.69
CA ILE A 94 -11.94 -6.58 19.02
C ILE A 94 -13.30 -7.08 19.52
N ARG A 95 -14.00 -7.85 18.70
CA ARG A 95 -15.29 -8.48 19.05
C ARG A 95 -15.47 -9.81 18.35
#